data_a1e6ce81c3a6b064be1ea62226cdb2d2
#
_entry.id   a1e6ce81c3a6b064be1ea62226cdb2d2
#
_cell.length_a   1.000
_cell.length_b   1.000
_cell.length_c   1.000
_cell.angle_alpha   90.00
_cell.angle_beta   90.00
_cell.angle_gamma   90.00
#
_symmetry.space_group_name_H-M   'P 1'
#
loop_
_entity.id
_entity.type
_entity.pdbx_description
1 polymer ?
#
loop_
_entity_poly.entity_id
_entity_poly.type
_entity_poly.pdbx_seq_one_letter_code
_entity_poly.pdbx_strand_id
1 'polypeptide(L)'
;MVTVETGARLHFGFQNLSLAHPRLYGGVGVGLEEPRLVVDVEQAGTVECDDGAVEPYLRAVVEELGVEGARVTVRERFPRHTGLGSGTQLALSCLTGVARAYGLEPRPRERAPQLGRGGRSGVGVATFERGGFVVDIGHPTARFTTDPPRQGNWTVPPVLGRWTLPGDWRFVLVTPAGEKRGPSGEGEDRRMRTAVEHADPGIADEIATLLTRK
;
A
#
# COMPACT_ATOMS: atom_id res chain seq x y z
N MET A 1 19.80 15.15 -6.67
CA MET A 1 19.36 14.38 -5.47
C MET A 1 17.96 14.81 -5.10
N VAL A 2 17.06 13.85 -4.85
CA VAL A 2 15.68 14.04 -4.44
C VAL A 2 15.45 13.25 -3.15
N THR A 3 14.96 13.93 -2.11
CA THR A 3 14.55 13.24 -0.87
C THR A 3 13.05 13.01 -0.89
N VAL A 4 12.62 11.79 -0.58
CA VAL A 4 11.21 11.42 -0.41
C VAL A 4 11.00 10.92 1.00
N GLU A 5 10.03 11.50 1.68
CA GLU A 5 9.64 11.16 3.04
C GLU A 5 8.17 10.72 3.07
N THR A 6 7.86 9.65 3.77
CA THR A 6 6.49 9.16 3.97
C THR A 6 6.35 8.46 5.31
N GLY A 7 5.20 8.59 5.93
CA GLY A 7 4.88 7.90 7.17
C GLY A 7 4.39 6.47 6.96
N ALA A 8 4.26 5.74 8.05
CA ALA A 8 3.68 4.42 8.08
C ALA A 8 2.16 4.44 7.82
N ARG A 9 1.58 3.27 7.60
CA ARG A 9 0.14 3.11 7.42
C ARG A 9 -0.40 1.98 8.30
N LEU A 10 -1.46 2.25 9.05
CA LEU A 10 -2.27 1.21 9.68
C LEU A 10 -3.40 0.80 8.74
N HIS A 11 -3.64 -0.49 8.64
CA HIS A 11 -4.77 -1.07 7.90
C HIS A 11 -5.68 -1.77 8.91
N PHE A 12 -6.92 -1.32 9.01
CA PHE A 12 -7.86 -1.83 10.02
C PHE A 12 -8.65 -3.05 9.52
N GLY A 13 -8.66 -3.30 8.22
CA GLY A 13 -9.36 -4.43 7.62
C GLY A 13 -10.09 -4.07 6.34
N PHE A 14 -10.94 -4.99 5.91
CA PHE A 14 -11.74 -4.88 4.70
C PHE A 14 -13.22 -4.73 5.04
N GLN A 15 -13.94 -3.97 4.22
CA GLN A 15 -15.38 -3.77 4.38
C GLN A 15 -16.18 -5.02 3.94
N ASN A 16 -15.69 -5.70 2.90
CA ASN A 16 -16.36 -6.86 2.34
C ASN A 16 -15.38 -7.91 1.83
N LEU A 17 -15.56 -9.15 2.23
CA LEU A 17 -14.86 -10.32 1.68
C LEU A 17 -15.81 -11.27 0.95
N SER A 18 -17.12 -10.97 0.89
CA SER A 18 -18.11 -11.81 0.21
C SER A 18 -18.18 -11.52 -1.28
N LEU A 19 -18.17 -12.56 -2.09
CA LEU A 19 -18.38 -12.49 -3.54
C LEU A 19 -19.85 -12.24 -3.93
N ALA A 20 -20.78 -12.26 -2.99
CA ALA A 20 -22.20 -11.95 -3.23
C ALA A 20 -22.44 -10.47 -3.53
N HIS A 21 -21.51 -9.59 -3.16
CA HIS A 21 -21.61 -8.15 -3.42
C HIS A 21 -20.86 -7.76 -4.70
N PRO A 22 -21.22 -6.63 -5.35
CA PRO A 22 -20.59 -6.20 -6.60
C PRO A 22 -19.13 -5.74 -6.43
N ARG A 23 -18.69 -5.50 -5.19
CA ARG A 23 -17.32 -5.09 -4.87
C ARG A 23 -16.75 -5.94 -3.74
N LEU A 24 -15.48 -6.31 -3.89
CA LEU A 24 -14.70 -7.09 -2.94
C LEU A 24 -13.64 -6.22 -2.27
N TYR A 25 -13.29 -6.54 -1.04
CA TYR A 25 -12.34 -5.82 -0.20
C TYR A 25 -12.90 -4.49 0.32
N GLY A 26 -12.40 -3.36 -0.16
CA GLY A 26 -12.72 -2.06 0.43
C GLY A 26 -11.91 -1.83 1.70
N GLY A 27 -10.70 -1.31 1.56
CA GLY A 27 -9.79 -1.11 2.69
C GLY A 27 -10.19 0.07 3.57
N VAL A 28 -9.96 -0.08 4.86
CA VAL A 28 -10.07 0.98 5.87
C VAL A 28 -8.72 1.15 6.57
N GLY A 29 -8.22 2.38 6.68
CA GLY A 29 -6.93 2.59 7.34
C GLY A 29 -6.55 4.06 7.48
N VAL A 30 -5.38 4.31 8.05
CA VAL A 30 -4.88 5.65 8.34
C VAL A 30 -3.39 5.77 8.05
N GLY A 31 -2.99 6.91 7.47
CA GLY A 31 -1.61 7.33 7.38
C GLY A 31 -1.14 7.89 8.72
N LEU A 32 0.04 7.47 9.14
CA LEU A 32 0.72 7.98 10.33
C LEU A 32 1.85 8.93 9.91
N GLU A 33 2.17 9.91 10.73
CA GLU A 33 3.35 10.74 10.54
C GLU A 33 4.62 10.00 10.96
N GLU A 34 4.50 9.16 12.00
CA GLU A 34 5.57 8.31 12.53
C GLU A 34 5.10 6.85 12.70
N PRO A 35 5.99 5.87 12.58
CA PRO A 35 7.37 5.98 12.14
C PRO A 35 7.49 6.32 10.65
N ARG A 36 8.63 6.88 10.23
CA ARG A 36 8.87 7.35 8.86
C ARG A 36 9.74 6.41 8.04
N LEU A 37 9.63 6.56 6.72
CA LEU A 37 10.57 6.12 5.71
C LEU A 37 11.12 7.37 5.01
N VAL A 38 12.44 7.49 4.96
CA VAL A 38 13.14 8.56 4.26
C VAL A 38 14.14 7.94 3.29
N VAL A 39 14.02 8.29 2.02
CA VAL A 39 14.94 7.83 0.99
C VAL A 39 15.49 9.01 0.19
N ASP A 40 16.78 8.97 -0.12
CA ASP A 40 17.42 9.84 -1.10
C ASP A 40 17.59 9.11 -2.41
N VAL A 41 17.30 9.81 -3.50
CA VAL A 41 17.35 9.25 -4.86
C VAL A 41 18.15 10.16 -5.77
N GLU A 42 19.02 9.55 -6.57
CA GLU A 42 19.82 10.21 -7.60
C GLU A 42 19.74 9.42 -8.91
N GLN A 43 19.95 10.11 -10.03
CA GLN A 43 20.17 9.42 -11.30
C GLN A 43 21.47 8.61 -11.24
N ALA A 44 21.47 7.45 -11.87
CA ALA A 44 22.65 6.61 -12.04
C ALA A 44 22.54 5.84 -13.37
N GLY A 45 23.65 5.35 -13.89
CA GLY A 45 23.66 4.53 -15.11
C GLY A 45 23.21 3.08 -14.86
N THR A 46 23.03 2.67 -13.61
CA THR A 46 22.59 1.33 -13.19
C THR A 46 21.70 1.41 -11.97
N VAL A 47 21.12 0.27 -11.58
CA VAL A 47 20.37 0.15 -10.31
C VAL A 47 21.35 -0.02 -9.16
N GLU A 48 21.37 0.93 -8.25
CA GLU A 48 22.24 0.98 -7.09
C GLU A 48 21.45 1.23 -5.80
N CYS A 49 21.67 0.44 -4.77
CA CYS A 49 21.06 0.65 -3.45
C CYS A 49 21.94 0.07 -2.34
N ASP A 50 21.88 0.69 -1.16
CA ASP A 50 22.58 0.26 0.05
C ASP A 50 21.78 -0.79 0.85
N ASP A 51 20.51 -1.02 0.51
CA ASP A 51 19.62 -1.98 1.16
C ASP A 51 19.03 -2.96 0.13
N GLY A 52 19.42 -4.22 0.18
CA GLY A 52 18.94 -5.27 -0.72
C GLY A 52 17.41 -5.47 -0.70
N ALA A 53 16.71 -4.92 0.30
CA ALA A 53 15.25 -4.91 0.33
C ALA A 53 14.63 -3.86 -0.61
N VAL A 54 15.41 -2.86 -1.03
CA VAL A 54 15.00 -1.81 -1.97
C VAL A 54 15.14 -2.29 -3.41
N GLU A 55 16.16 -3.10 -3.69
CA GLU A 55 16.55 -3.48 -5.05
C GLU A 55 15.39 -3.99 -5.93
N PRO A 56 14.52 -4.91 -5.48
CA PRO A 56 13.40 -5.38 -6.30
C PRO A 56 12.43 -4.26 -6.70
N TYR A 57 12.19 -3.31 -5.79
CA TYR A 57 11.33 -2.17 -6.09
C TYR A 57 11.99 -1.18 -7.03
N LEU A 58 13.28 -0.91 -6.83
CA LEU A 58 14.02 0.02 -7.66
C LEU A 58 14.16 -0.50 -9.09
N ARG A 59 14.42 -1.80 -9.29
CA ARG A 59 14.43 -2.43 -10.62
C ARG A 59 13.07 -2.28 -11.33
N ALA A 60 11.98 -2.59 -10.64
CA ALA A 60 10.64 -2.45 -11.20
C ALA A 60 10.30 -0.99 -11.54
N VAL A 61 10.77 -0.04 -10.74
CA VAL A 61 10.57 1.39 -11.00
C VAL A 61 11.37 1.87 -12.22
N VAL A 62 12.64 1.47 -12.33
CA VAL A 62 13.51 1.81 -13.45
C VAL A 62 12.92 1.27 -14.78
N GLU A 63 12.41 0.02 -14.75
CA GLU A 63 11.73 -0.59 -15.88
C GLU A 63 10.42 0.14 -16.23
N GLU A 64 9.56 0.42 -15.24
CA GLU A 64 8.28 1.11 -15.43
C GLU A 64 8.45 2.54 -15.99
N LEU A 65 9.50 3.24 -15.56
CA LEU A 65 9.79 4.60 -16.01
C LEU A 65 10.60 4.66 -17.30
N GLY A 66 11.21 3.54 -17.73
CA GLY A 66 12.06 3.48 -18.91
C GLY A 66 13.33 4.33 -18.80
N VAL A 67 13.93 4.41 -17.60
CA VAL A 67 15.15 5.17 -17.33
C VAL A 67 16.38 4.25 -17.24
N GLU A 68 17.58 4.79 -17.37
CA GLU A 68 18.82 3.99 -17.36
C GLU A 68 19.09 3.30 -16.01
N GLY A 69 18.84 4.00 -14.90
CA GLY A 69 19.05 3.48 -13.55
C GLY A 69 18.83 4.57 -12.51
N ALA A 70 19.04 4.21 -11.26
CA ALA A 70 18.99 5.15 -10.15
C ALA A 70 19.75 4.62 -8.95
N ARG A 71 20.25 5.53 -8.11
CA ARG A 71 20.80 5.20 -6.78
C ARG A 71 19.79 5.58 -5.73
N VAL A 72 19.49 4.65 -4.81
CA VAL A 72 18.63 4.88 -3.65
C VAL A 72 19.39 4.60 -2.37
N THR A 73 19.42 5.58 -1.48
CA THR A 73 19.95 5.47 -0.12
C THR A 73 18.81 5.58 0.88
N VAL A 74 18.66 4.58 1.76
CA VAL A 74 17.65 4.60 2.82
C VAL A 74 18.23 5.26 4.06
N ARG A 75 17.73 6.45 4.40
CA ARG A 75 18.13 7.20 5.59
C ARG A 75 17.43 6.74 6.85
N GLU A 76 16.12 6.51 6.73
CA GLU A 76 15.25 6.10 7.82
C GLU A 76 14.22 5.10 7.32
N ARG A 77 13.91 4.08 8.10
CA ARG A 77 12.82 3.15 7.80
C ARG A 77 12.22 2.55 9.05
N PHE A 78 10.95 2.22 8.98
CA PHE A 78 10.28 1.39 9.97
C PHE A 78 10.40 -0.11 9.65
N PRO A 79 10.25 -1.00 10.64
CA PRO A 79 10.44 -2.44 10.46
C PRO A 79 9.52 -3.02 9.38
N ARG A 80 10.06 -3.94 8.58
CA ARG A 80 9.29 -4.66 7.55
C ARG A 80 8.46 -5.77 8.20
N HIS A 81 7.34 -6.11 7.53
CA HIS A 81 6.42 -7.20 7.92
C HIS A 81 5.78 -7.01 9.31
N THR A 82 5.68 -5.77 9.78
CA THR A 82 5.00 -5.40 11.03
C THR A 82 3.58 -4.87 10.84
N GLY A 83 3.02 -4.98 9.62
CA GLY A 83 1.68 -4.47 9.31
C GLY A 83 1.62 -2.97 8.99
N LEU A 84 2.75 -2.28 9.03
CA LEU A 84 2.86 -0.82 8.84
C LEU A 84 2.92 -0.36 7.37
N GLY A 85 2.73 -1.27 6.42
CA GLY A 85 2.67 -0.92 5.00
C GLY A 85 4.01 -0.63 4.33
N SER A 86 5.14 -1.05 4.95
CA SER A 86 6.50 -0.74 4.50
C SER A 86 6.77 -1.02 3.02
N GLY A 87 6.26 -2.13 2.48
CA GLY A 87 6.47 -2.48 1.07
C GLY A 87 5.82 -1.52 0.09
N THR A 88 4.61 -1.01 0.39
CA THR A 88 3.93 -0.03 -0.46
C THR A 88 4.61 1.34 -0.35
N GLN A 89 4.92 1.78 0.87
CA GLN A 89 5.58 3.06 1.09
C GLN A 89 6.95 3.09 0.39
N LEU A 90 7.74 2.03 0.50
CA LEU A 90 9.06 1.92 -0.14
C LEU A 90 8.94 1.93 -1.68
N ALA A 91 8.06 1.13 -2.26
CA ALA A 91 7.85 1.07 -3.70
C ALA A 91 7.45 2.44 -4.28
N LEU A 92 6.53 3.15 -3.61
CA LEU A 92 6.05 4.46 -4.07
C LEU A 92 7.07 5.58 -3.78
N SER A 93 7.90 5.45 -2.75
CA SER A 93 9.01 6.38 -2.51
C SER A 93 10.08 6.24 -3.58
N CYS A 94 10.48 5.02 -3.96
CA CYS A 94 11.37 4.79 -5.08
C CYS A 94 10.79 5.37 -6.39
N LEU A 95 9.53 5.08 -6.70
CA LEU A 95 8.85 5.61 -7.88
C LEU A 95 8.86 7.15 -7.91
N THR A 96 8.48 7.77 -6.80
CA THR A 96 8.40 9.23 -6.70
C THR A 96 9.77 9.87 -6.82
N GLY A 97 10.77 9.31 -6.12
CA GLY A 97 12.14 9.81 -6.13
C GLY A 97 12.78 9.70 -7.50
N VAL A 98 12.70 8.52 -8.13
CA VAL A 98 13.28 8.30 -9.47
C VAL A 98 12.57 9.17 -10.51
N ALA A 99 11.24 9.19 -10.55
CA ALA A 99 10.51 10.03 -11.49
C ALA A 99 10.95 11.50 -11.38
N ARG A 100 10.97 12.05 -10.16
CA ARG A 100 11.41 13.44 -9.92
C ARG A 100 12.87 13.68 -10.26
N ALA A 101 13.76 12.74 -10.00
CA ALA A 101 15.17 12.84 -10.35
C ALA A 101 15.37 12.96 -11.88
N TYR A 102 14.49 12.33 -12.66
CA TYR A 102 14.49 12.40 -14.12
C TYR A 102 13.55 13.47 -14.70
N GLY A 103 12.94 14.33 -13.86
CA GLY A 103 11.99 15.36 -14.31
C GLY A 103 10.67 14.81 -14.84
N LEU A 104 10.31 13.57 -14.44
CA LEU A 104 9.07 12.91 -14.82
C LEU A 104 7.99 13.07 -13.75
N GLU A 105 6.71 13.01 -14.18
CA GLU A 105 5.58 12.97 -13.26
C GLU A 105 5.48 11.58 -12.59
N PRO A 106 5.47 11.48 -11.24
CA PRO A 106 5.46 10.20 -10.54
C PRO A 106 4.20 9.36 -10.77
N ARG A 107 3.02 9.97 -10.74
CA ARG A 107 1.69 9.34 -10.88
C ARG A 107 1.56 8.05 -10.05
N PRO A 108 1.75 8.10 -8.71
CA PRO A 108 1.86 6.91 -7.88
C PRO A 108 0.63 6.00 -7.95
N ARG A 109 -0.59 6.57 -8.03
CA ARG A 109 -1.83 5.78 -8.14
C ARG A 109 -1.94 5.01 -9.45
N GLU A 110 -1.54 5.62 -10.56
CA GLU A 110 -1.62 5.01 -11.88
C GLU A 110 -0.59 3.88 -12.05
N ARG A 111 0.61 4.08 -11.50
CA ARG A 111 1.74 3.15 -11.64
C ARG A 111 1.87 2.12 -10.51
N ALA A 112 1.17 2.30 -9.38
CA ALA A 112 1.19 1.34 -8.28
C ALA A 112 0.86 -0.10 -8.70
N PRO A 113 -0.09 -0.38 -9.61
CA PRO A 113 -0.38 -1.73 -10.09
C PRO A 113 0.81 -2.41 -10.76
N GLN A 114 1.64 -1.67 -11.51
CA GLN A 114 2.84 -2.20 -12.16
C GLN A 114 3.92 -2.60 -11.14
N LEU A 115 3.89 -1.96 -9.97
CA LEU A 115 4.74 -2.29 -8.83
C LEU A 115 4.11 -3.35 -7.91
N GLY A 116 2.99 -3.97 -8.29
CA GLY A 116 2.27 -4.94 -7.49
C GLY A 116 1.57 -4.34 -6.27
N ARG A 117 1.16 -3.05 -6.31
CA ARG A 117 0.52 -2.34 -5.20
C ARG A 117 -0.93 -1.98 -5.50
N GLY A 118 -1.75 -1.94 -4.44
CA GLY A 118 -3.18 -1.62 -4.59
C GLY A 118 -4.06 -2.78 -5.07
N GLY A 119 -3.55 -4.02 -5.13
CA GLY A 119 -4.29 -5.18 -5.63
C GLY A 119 -5.43 -5.66 -4.73
N ARG A 120 -5.40 -5.38 -3.43
CA ARG A 120 -6.49 -5.69 -2.48
C ARG A 120 -7.09 -4.43 -1.89
N SER A 121 -6.25 -3.46 -1.52
CA SER A 121 -6.66 -2.21 -0.89
C SER A 121 -5.91 -1.03 -1.47
N GLY A 122 -6.62 0.05 -1.70
CA GLY A 122 -6.07 1.34 -2.11
C GLY A 122 -5.51 2.18 -0.97
N VAL A 123 -5.73 1.78 0.30
CA VAL A 123 -5.36 2.57 1.49
C VAL A 123 -3.87 2.94 1.50
N GLY A 124 -2.98 1.97 1.21
CA GLY A 124 -1.54 2.23 1.23
C GLY A 124 -1.10 3.29 0.21
N VAL A 125 -1.69 3.25 -0.99
CA VAL A 125 -1.45 4.26 -2.03
C VAL A 125 -2.07 5.59 -1.64
N ALA A 126 -3.31 5.57 -1.17
CA ALA A 126 -4.04 6.78 -0.80
C ALA A 126 -3.40 7.52 0.38
N THR A 127 -2.86 6.80 1.37
CA THR A 127 -2.16 7.41 2.50
C THR A 127 -0.79 7.95 2.11
N PHE A 128 -0.09 7.30 1.17
CA PHE A 128 1.13 7.84 0.57
C PHE A 128 0.88 9.18 -0.13
N GLU A 129 -0.22 9.28 -0.89
CA GLU A 129 -0.56 10.50 -1.63
C GLU A 129 -0.88 11.70 -0.72
N ARG A 130 -1.65 11.49 0.35
CA ARG A 130 -2.21 12.61 1.14
C ARG A 130 -2.46 12.29 2.61
N GLY A 131 -1.95 11.19 3.16
CA GLY A 131 -2.21 10.81 4.56
C GLY A 131 -3.72 10.67 4.88
N GLY A 132 -4.08 10.89 6.15
CA GLY A 132 -5.44 10.90 6.67
C GLY A 132 -6.03 9.51 6.92
N PHE A 133 -7.24 9.48 7.47
CA PHE A 133 -8.08 8.29 7.58
C PHE A 133 -8.77 8.06 6.24
N VAL A 134 -8.66 6.88 5.68
CA VAL A 134 -9.09 6.56 4.32
C VAL A 134 -9.98 5.32 4.31
N VAL A 135 -11.05 5.41 3.56
CA VAL A 135 -11.90 4.28 3.17
C VAL A 135 -11.88 4.19 1.65
N ASP A 136 -11.52 3.04 1.08
CA ASP A 136 -11.60 2.78 -0.36
C ASP A 136 -12.79 1.87 -0.70
N ILE A 137 -13.26 1.95 -1.94
CA ILE A 137 -14.45 1.21 -2.38
C ILE A 137 -14.17 -0.23 -2.83
N GLY A 138 -12.93 -0.72 -2.68
CA GLY A 138 -12.55 -2.07 -3.15
C GLY A 138 -12.55 -2.23 -4.66
N HIS A 139 -12.46 -3.48 -5.10
CA HIS A 139 -12.42 -3.86 -6.51
C HIS A 139 -13.75 -4.46 -6.99
N PRO A 140 -14.08 -4.35 -8.29
CA PRO A 140 -15.24 -5.05 -8.85
C PRO A 140 -15.08 -6.57 -8.68
N THR A 141 -16.06 -7.24 -8.12
CA THR A 141 -16.05 -8.70 -7.88
C THR A 141 -15.90 -9.49 -9.19
N ALA A 142 -16.39 -8.95 -10.30
CA ALA A 142 -16.22 -9.57 -11.63
C ALA A 142 -14.74 -9.73 -12.05
N ARG A 143 -13.83 -8.92 -11.50
CA ARG A 143 -12.39 -8.98 -11.77
C ARG A 143 -11.59 -9.67 -10.67
N PHE A 144 -12.07 -9.60 -9.44
CA PHE A 144 -11.40 -10.09 -8.25
C PHE A 144 -12.27 -11.16 -7.62
N THR A 145 -11.86 -12.41 -7.79
CA THR A 145 -12.45 -13.59 -7.14
C THR A 145 -11.56 -13.96 -5.94
N THR A 146 -11.41 -15.25 -5.66
CA THR A 146 -10.47 -15.74 -4.65
C THR A 146 -9.01 -15.48 -5.02
N ASP A 147 -8.70 -15.40 -6.33
CA ASP A 147 -7.35 -15.12 -6.82
C ASP A 147 -7.24 -13.68 -7.32
N PRO A 148 -6.18 -12.94 -6.93
CA PRO A 148 -5.93 -11.62 -7.47
C PRO A 148 -5.58 -11.71 -8.96
N PRO A 149 -5.91 -10.70 -9.77
CA PRO A 149 -5.45 -10.64 -11.14
C PRO A 149 -3.93 -10.48 -11.21
N ARG A 150 -3.36 -10.75 -12.39
CA ARG A 150 -1.92 -10.57 -12.62
C ARG A 150 -1.52 -9.12 -12.37
N GLN A 151 -0.28 -8.95 -11.88
CA GLN A 151 0.31 -7.63 -11.66
C GLN A 151 0.11 -6.72 -12.87
N GLY A 152 -0.24 -5.47 -12.62
CA GLY A 152 -0.56 -4.49 -13.65
C GLY A 152 -2.01 -4.53 -14.18
N ASN A 153 -2.75 -5.62 -13.96
CA ASN A 153 -4.11 -5.80 -14.51
C ASN A 153 -5.23 -5.29 -13.61
N TRP A 154 -4.94 -4.37 -12.71
CA TRP A 154 -5.95 -3.69 -11.88
C TRP A 154 -5.73 -2.18 -11.85
N THR A 155 -6.74 -1.48 -11.40
CA THR A 155 -6.62 -0.07 -10.99
C THR A 155 -6.70 0.01 -9.48
N VAL A 156 -5.90 0.89 -8.87
CA VAL A 156 -5.99 1.12 -7.42
C VAL A 156 -7.40 1.56 -7.06
N PRO A 157 -8.04 0.93 -6.06
CA PRO A 157 -9.41 1.28 -5.68
C PRO A 157 -9.58 2.77 -5.43
N PRO A 158 -10.63 3.39 -5.97
CA PRO A 158 -10.96 4.77 -5.65
C PRO A 158 -11.21 4.97 -4.15
N VAL A 159 -10.86 6.14 -3.66
CA VAL A 159 -11.15 6.55 -2.29
C VAL A 159 -12.64 6.92 -2.20
N LEU A 160 -13.37 6.23 -1.32
CA LEU A 160 -14.77 6.55 -0.97
C LEU A 160 -14.82 7.81 -0.10
N GLY A 161 -13.94 7.87 0.88
CA GLY A 161 -13.86 8.99 1.80
C GLY A 161 -12.48 9.13 2.41
N ARG A 162 -12.14 10.38 2.74
CA ARG A 162 -10.91 10.76 3.43
C ARG A 162 -11.23 11.77 4.51
N TRP A 163 -10.71 11.56 5.70
CA TRP A 163 -10.89 12.47 6.83
C TRP A 163 -9.54 12.81 7.45
N THR A 164 -9.37 14.07 7.76
CA THR A 164 -8.26 14.53 8.61
C THR A 164 -8.63 14.25 10.06
N LEU A 165 -7.79 13.53 10.76
CA LEU A 165 -7.96 13.30 12.19
C LEU A 165 -7.49 14.52 13.00
N PRO A 166 -8.03 14.71 14.21
CA PRO A 166 -7.55 15.77 15.10
C PRO A 166 -6.04 15.64 15.35
N GLY A 167 -5.31 16.73 15.32
CA GLY A 167 -3.84 16.74 15.47
C GLY A 167 -3.31 16.30 16.84
N ASP A 168 -4.18 16.22 17.84
CA ASP A 168 -3.88 15.73 19.18
C ASP A 168 -4.11 14.22 19.36
N TRP A 169 -4.72 13.54 18.38
CA TRP A 169 -4.88 12.10 18.41
C TRP A 169 -3.54 11.38 18.29
N ARG A 170 -3.40 10.28 19.02
CA ARG A 170 -2.22 9.41 19.01
C ARG A 170 -2.65 7.96 18.85
N PHE A 171 -1.90 7.22 18.04
CA PHE A 171 -2.03 5.77 17.90
C PHE A 171 -0.95 5.10 18.75
N VAL A 172 -1.35 4.22 19.65
CA VAL A 172 -0.41 3.41 20.42
C VAL A 172 -0.21 2.09 19.71
N LEU A 173 1.01 1.85 19.22
CA LEU A 173 1.39 0.61 18.54
C LEU A 173 2.04 -0.33 19.57
N VAL A 174 1.38 -1.44 19.87
CA VAL A 174 1.91 -2.47 20.75
C VAL A 174 2.38 -3.64 19.91
N THR A 175 3.69 -3.88 19.85
CA THR A 175 4.28 -5.02 19.18
C THR A 175 4.65 -6.09 20.20
N PRO A 176 4.04 -7.30 20.16
CA PRO A 176 4.42 -8.38 21.06
C PRO A 176 5.90 -8.74 20.92
N ALA A 177 6.56 -9.06 22.02
CA ALA A 177 7.93 -9.57 22.00
C ALA A 177 7.95 -10.94 21.31
N GLY A 178 8.93 -11.16 20.42
CA GLY A 178 9.14 -12.41 19.66
C GLY A 178 9.14 -12.21 18.14
N GLU A 179 9.65 -13.20 17.43
CA GLU A 179 9.81 -13.16 15.96
C GLU A 179 8.51 -13.42 15.17
N LYS A 180 7.39 -12.90 15.57
CA LYS A 180 6.16 -13.04 14.79
C LYS A 180 6.15 -12.03 13.65
N ARG A 181 6.81 -12.37 12.57
CA ARG A 181 6.56 -11.71 11.27
C ARG A 181 5.12 -12.00 10.88
N GLY A 182 4.38 -10.96 10.50
CA GLY A 182 3.04 -11.14 9.93
C GLY A 182 3.10 -12.05 8.69
N PRO A 183 2.00 -12.74 8.34
CA PRO A 183 1.95 -13.53 7.13
C PRO A 183 2.26 -12.65 5.92
N SER A 184 3.06 -13.16 4.99
CA SER A 184 3.42 -12.47 3.75
C SER A 184 3.47 -13.46 2.60
N GLY A 185 3.27 -12.99 1.37
CA GLY A 185 3.30 -13.82 0.17
C GLY A 185 2.23 -14.91 0.18
N GLU A 186 2.59 -16.14 -0.21
CA GLU A 186 1.65 -17.27 -0.36
C GLU A 186 0.83 -17.59 0.91
N GLY A 187 1.41 -17.36 2.09
CA GLY A 187 0.69 -17.58 3.35
C GLY A 187 -0.44 -16.57 3.58
N GLU A 188 -0.23 -15.32 3.17
CA GLU A 188 -1.26 -14.27 3.19
C GLU A 188 -2.33 -14.55 2.14
N ASP A 189 -1.93 -14.94 0.92
CA ASP A 189 -2.85 -15.25 -0.16
C ASP A 189 -3.78 -16.41 0.20
N ARG A 190 -3.24 -17.48 0.81
CA ARG A 190 -4.04 -18.62 1.28
C ARG A 190 -5.07 -18.22 2.32
N ARG A 191 -4.67 -17.44 3.33
CA ARG A 191 -5.60 -16.97 4.38
C ARG A 191 -6.69 -16.07 3.79
N MET A 192 -6.34 -15.22 2.84
CA MET A 192 -7.30 -14.34 2.18
C MET A 192 -8.30 -15.15 1.35
N ARG A 193 -7.84 -16.16 0.61
CA ARG A 193 -8.69 -17.07 -0.15
C ARG A 193 -9.71 -17.76 0.76
N THR A 194 -9.25 -18.36 1.85
CA THR A 194 -10.12 -19.00 2.85
C THR A 194 -11.13 -18.01 3.44
N ALA A 195 -10.71 -16.78 3.73
CA ALA A 195 -11.61 -15.75 4.25
C ALA A 195 -12.70 -15.34 3.24
N VAL A 196 -12.36 -15.25 1.96
CA VAL A 196 -13.32 -14.94 0.89
C VAL A 196 -14.31 -16.10 0.67
N GLU A 197 -13.83 -17.36 0.71
CA GLU A 197 -14.66 -18.56 0.55
C GLU A 197 -15.71 -18.74 1.68
N HIS A 198 -15.41 -18.24 2.88
CA HIS A 198 -16.28 -18.39 4.06
C HIS A 198 -16.92 -17.06 4.51
N ALA A 199 -16.84 -16.01 3.70
CA ALA A 199 -17.37 -14.70 4.06
C ALA A 199 -18.89 -14.67 4.08
N ASP A 200 -19.47 -14.17 5.19
CA ASP A 200 -20.90 -13.93 5.33
C ASP A 200 -21.28 -12.58 4.70
N PRO A 201 -22.19 -12.55 3.71
CA PRO A 201 -22.67 -11.31 3.11
C PRO A 201 -23.31 -10.34 4.13
N GLY A 202 -24.01 -10.85 5.15
CA GLY A 202 -24.66 -10.04 6.18
C GLY A 202 -23.68 -9.21 6.99
N ILE A 203 -22.49 -9.73 7.26
CA ILE A 203 -21.45 -8.99 7.97
C ILE A 203 -20.97 -7.78 7.14
N ALA A 204 -20.89 -7.93 5.81
CA ALA A 204 -20.52 -6.81 4.94
C ALA A 204 -21.55 -5.68 5.00
N ASP A 205 -22.83 -6.01 5.05
CA ASP A 205 -23.91 -5.02 5.18
C ASP A 205 -23.89 -4.30 6.53
N GLU A 206 -23.59 -5.02 7.61
CA GLU A 206 -23.41 -4.41 8.94
C GLU A 206 -22.22 -3.45 8.96
N ILE A 207 -21.07 -3.84 8.42
CA ILE A 207 -19.88 -2.98 8.32
C ILE A 207 -20.18 -1.74 7.50
N ALA A 208 -20.81 -1.88 6.33
CA ALA A 208 -21.20 -0.75 5.49
C ALA A 208 -22.13 0.22 6.24
N THR A 209 -23.07 -0.31 7.00
CA THR A 209 -23.99 0.48 7.84
C THR A 209 -23.21 1.25 8.91
N LEU A 210 -22.27 0.63 9.59
CA LEU A 210 -21.46 1.28 10.63
C LEU A 210 -20.57 2.39 10.06
N LEU A 211 -19.98 2.18 8.88
CA LEU A 211 -19.10 3.15 8.23
C LEU A 211 -19.85 4.35 7.66
N THR A 212 -21.15 4.22 7.38
CA THR A 212 -21.99 5.29 6.80
C THR A 212 -22.83 6.03 7.83
N ARG A 213 -22.96 5.53 9.05
CA ARG A 213 -23.63 6.26 10.13
C ARG A 213 -22.79 7.45 10.57
N LYS A 214 -23.40 8.62 10.52
CA LYS A 214 -22.84 9.86 11.06
C LYS A 214 -23.02 9.92 12.57
#